data_d239f95c912fbb6323c4645590dd67ed
#
_entry.id   d239f95c912fbb6323c4645590dd67ed
#
_cell.length_a   1.000
_cell.length_b   1.000
_cell.length_c   1.000
_cell.angle_alpha   90.00
_cell.angle_beta   90.00
_cell.angle_gamma   90.00
#
_symmetry.space_group_name_H-M   'P 1'
#
loop_
_entity.id
_entity.type
_entity.pdbx_description
1 polymer ?
#
loop_
_entity_poly.entity_id
_entity_poly.type
_entity_poly.pdbx_seq_one_letter_code
_entity_poly.pdbx_strand_id
1 'polypeptide(L)'
;MAMERLKENPEAVLIDVRTRAEHKYVGYPENSILIPWFDEPDLKSDPEAFYESVLNELGDRSEVLNTELIFICRSGFRSNEALKCLQSNGFTCLSHVASGFEGDLDENDHRGNLNGWRHDGMPWSQG
;
A
#
# COMPACT_ATOMS: atom_id res chain seq x y z
N MET A 1 13.69 1.54 -4.15
CA MET A 1 13.17 0.96 -2.91
C MET A 1 12.22 1.93 -2.22
N ALA A 2 11.14 1.42 -1.67
CA ALA A 2 10.09 2.28 -1.09
C ALA A 2 10.59 3.17 0.04
N MET A 3 11.37 2.63 0.97
CA MET A 3 11.89 3.38 2.11
C MET A 3 12.81 4.52 1.67
N GLU A 4 13.63 4.27 0.67
CA GLU A 4 14.50 5.30 0.12
C GLU A 4 13.70 6.42 -0.53
N ARG A 5 12.64 6.07 -1.28
CA ARG A 5 11.75 7.06 -1.89
C ARG A 5 11.05 7.91 -0.85
N LEU A 6 10.60 7.31 0.24
CA LEU A 6 9.94 8.04 1.33
C LEU A 6 10.89 9.01 2.02
N LYS A 7 12.17 8.66 2.13
CA LYS A 7 13.17 9.55 2.69
C LYS A 7 13.55 10.69 1.74
N GLU A 8 13.66 10.40 0.45
CA GLU A 8 14.01 11.38 -0.56
C GLU A 8 12.89 12.38 -0.83
N ASN A 9 11.63 11.93 -0.75
CA ASN A 9 10.47 12.78 -0.99
C ASN A 9 9.55 12.76 0.23
N PRO A 10 9.67 13.75 1.13
CA PRO A 10 8.81 13.80 2.33
C PRO A 10 7.32 13.95 2.02
N GLU A 11 6.96 14.36 0.80
CA GLU A 11 5.56 14.48 0.39
C GLU A 11 5.00 13.20 -0.22
N ALA A 12 5.83 12.17 -0.43
CA ALA A 12 5.36 10.87 -0.90
C ALA A 12 4.44 10.23 0.16
N VAL A 13 3.41 9.56 -0.31
CA VAL A 13 2.39 8.95 0.55
C VAL A 13 2.46 7.43 0.42
N LEU A 14 2.62 6.75 1.56
CA LEU A 14 2.59 5.28 1.63
C LEU A 14 1.17 4.85 1.96
N ILE A 15 0.55 4.11 1.06
CA ILE A 15 -0.85 3.69 1.18
C ILE A 15 -0.91 2.18 1.39
N ASP A 16 -1.45 1.77 2.55
CA ASP A 16 -1.71 0.38 2.87
C ASP A 16 -3.08 0.02 2.29
N VAL A 17 -3.10 -0.88 1.31
CA VAL A 17 -4.34 -1.25 0.61
C VAL A 17 -4.93 -2.57 1.11
N ARG A 18 -4.43 -3.06 2.26
CA ARG A 18 -4.94 -4.27 2.90
C ARG A 18 -6.28 -3.99 3.59
N THR A 19 -6.90 -5.03 4.13
CA THR A 19 -8.13 -4.87 4.90
C THR A 19 -7.84 -4.21 6.25
N ARG A 20 -8.89 -3.66 6.88
CA ARG A 20 -8.79 -3.09 8.23
C ARG A 20 -8.29 -4.12 9.23
N ALA A 21 -8.74 -5.37 9.10
CA ALA A 21 -8.31 -6.44 9.99
C ALA A 21 -6.81 -6.73 9.86
N GLU A 22 -6.28 -6.80 8.65
CA GLU A 22 -4.85 -6.99 8.43
C GLU A 22 -4.04 -5.84 9.05
N HIS A 23 -4.46 -4.61 8.80
CA HIS A 23 -3.78 -3.42 9.33
C HIS A 23 -3.72 -3.46 10.86
N LYS A 24 -4.84 -3.80 11.50
CA LYS A 24 -4.95 -3.82 12.96
C LYS A 24 -4.22 -4.99 13.61
N TYR A 25 -4.42 -6.21 13.10
CA TYR A 25 -3.98 -7.42 13.79
C TYR A 25 -2.63 -7.97 13.33
N VAL A 26 -2.30 -7.80 12.06
CA VAL A 26 -1.00 -8.24 11.53
C VAL A 26 0.08 -7.17 11.76
N GLY A 27 -0.32 -5.91 11.78
CA GLY A 27 0.58 -4.78 11.87
C GLY A 27 0.54 -3.95 10.61
N TYR A 28 1.22 -2.81 10.63
CA TYR A 28 1.19 -1.86 9.51
C TYR A 28 2.52 -1.10 9.39
N PRO A 29 2.89 -0.66 8.19
CA PRO A 29 4.05 0.19 8.02
C PRO A 29 3.85 1.53 8.74
N GLU A 30 4.87 2.02 9.43
CA GLU A 30 4.77 3.32 10.09
C GLU A 30 4.55 4.42 9.05
N ASN A 31 3.75 5.42 9.42
CA ASN A 31 3.38 6.57 8.59
C ASN A 31 2.58 6.19 7.34
N SER A 32 2.00 4.99 7.28
CA SER A 32 1.11 4.61 6.19
C SER A 32 -0.32 5.11 6.46
N ILE A 33 -1.05 5.32 5.35
CA ILE A 33 -2.47 5.64 5.38
C ILE A 33 -3.21 4.40 4.91
N LEU A 34 -4.22 3.98 5.67
CA LEU A 34 -5.03 2.81 5.30
C LEU A 34 -6.15 3.21 4.36
N ILE A 35 -6.09 2.71 3.13
CA ILE A 35 -7.18 2.84 2.15
C ILE A 35 -7.33 1.46 1.51
N PRO A 36 -8.23 0.61 2.00
CA PRO A 36 -8.35 -0.76 1.50
C PRO A 36 -8.74 -0.83 0.03
N TRP A 37 -8.06 -1.71 -0.73
CA TRP A 37 -8.46 -2.06 -2.08
C TRP A 37 -9.78 -2.84 -2.06
N PHE A 38 -9.93 -3.75 -1.09
CA PHE A 38 -11.20 -4.34 -0.70
C PHE A 38 -11.17 -4.58 0.81
N ASP A 39 -12.33 -4.79 1.42
CA ASP A 39 -12.41 -4.96 2.87
C ASP A 39 -13.56 -5.92 3.23
N GLU A 40 -13.57 -6.32 4.50
CA GLU A 40 -14.65 -7.13 5.05
C GLU A 40 -15.99 -6.38 4.96
N PRO A 41 -17.11 -7.08 4.81
CA PRO A 41 -17.26 -8.54 4.71
C PRO A 41 -17.14 -9.10 3.30
N ASP A 42 -17.29 -8.28 2.26
CA ASP A 42 -17.47 -8.75 0.89
C ASP A 42 -16.16 -9.11 0.18
N LEU A 43 -15.07 -8.48 0.54
CA LEU A 43 -13.76 -8.62 -0.09
C LEU A 43 -13.81 -8.41 -1.61
N LYS A 44 -14.64 -7.47 -2.05
CA LYS A 44 -14.77 -7.10 -3.46
C LYS A 44 -14.16 -5.74 -3.70
N SER A 45 -13.33 -5.65 -4.73
CA SER A 45 -12.75 -4.37 -5.12
C SER A 45 -13.79 -3.48 -5.81
N ASP A 46 -13.69 -2.20 -5.54
CA ASP A 46 -14.47 -1.17 -6.21
C ASP A 46 -13.50 -0.06 -6.61
N PRO A 47 -12.96 -0.12 -7.84
CA PRO A 47 -11.93 0.81 -8.26
C PRO A 47 -12.35 2.28 -8.20
N GLU A 48 -13.62 2.60 -8.51
CA GLU A 48 -14.10 3.98 -8.41
C GLU A 48 -14.10 4.49 -6.98
N ALA A 49 -14.62 3.69 -6.06
CA ALA A 49 -14.65 4.07 -4.65
C ALA A 49 -13.23 4.19 -4.08
N PHE A 50 -12.34 3.31 -4.49
CA PHE A 50 -10.93 3.38 -4.08
C PHE A 50 -10.29 4.67 -4.57
N TYR A 51 -10.45 5.01 -5.83
CA TYR A 51 -9.91 6.24 -6.42
C TYR A 51 -10.43 7.48 -5.66
N GLU A 52 -11.73 7.54 -5.38
CA GLU A 52 -12.30 8.65 -4.64
C GLU A 52 -11.76 8.73 -3.21
N SER A 53 -11.56 7.59 -2.56
CA SER A 53 -10.98 7.57 -1.21
C SER A 53 -9.55 8.11 -1.22
N VAL A 54 -8.76 7.79 -2.24
CA VAL A 54 -7.42 8.34 -2.39
C VAL A 54 -7.47 9.85 -2.57
N LEU A 55 -8.36 10.34 -3.43
CA LEU A 55 -8.50 11.78 -3.64
C LEU A 55 -8.90 12.50 -2.36
N ASN A 56 -9.83 11.92 -1.59
CA ASN A 56 -10.25 12.50 -0.31
C ASN A 56 -9.09 12.61 0.68
N GLU A 57 -8.24 11.59 0.75
CA GLU A 57 -7.08 11.60 1.64
C GLU A 57 -6.03 12.61 1.21
N LEU A 58 -5.83 12.78 -0.09
CA LEU A 58 -4.86 13.75 -0.60
C LEU A 58 -5.35 15.18 -0.50
N GLY A 59 -6.68 15.38 -0.46
CA GLY A 59 -7.28 16.70 -0.29
C GLY A 59 -7.00 17.66 -1.44
N ASP A 60 -6.84 18.92 -1.09
CA ASP A 60 -6.68 20.00 -2.07
C ASP A 60 -5.23 20.24 -2.46
N ARG A 61 -4.44 19.18 -2.56
CA ARG A 61 -3.06 19.33 -2.98
C ARG A 61 -2.95 19.92 -4.38
N SER A 62 -2.04 20.86 -4.54
CA SER A 62 -1.67 21.36 -5.85
C SER A 62 -1.08 20.21 -6.66
N GLU A 63 -1.49 20.07 -7.92
CA GLU A 63 -0.99 19.02 -8.81
C GLU A 63 -1.15 17.62 -8.21
N VAL A 64 -2.32 17.31 -7.69
CA VAL A 64 -2.60 16.04 -6.99
C VAL A 64 -2.18 14.81 -7.80
N LEU A 65 -2.32 14.84 -9.13
CA LEU A 65 -1.96 13.72 -10.00
C LEU A 65 -0.46 13.49 -10.08
N ASN A 66 0.35 14.43 -9.63
CA ASN A 66 1.81 14.30 -9.59
C ASN A 66 2.32 13.87 -8.21
N THR A 67 1.43 13.69 -7.24
CA THR A 67 1.81 13.19 -5.91
C THR A 67 2.41 11.80 -6.04
N GLU A 68 3.55 11.57 -5.42
CA GLU A 68 4.15 10.23 -5.39
C GLU A 68 3.37 9.35 -4.42
N LEU A 69 2.80 8.26 -4.95
CA LEU A 69 2.05 7.28 -4.16
C LEU A 69 2.78 5.94 -4.21
N ILE A 70 2.94 5.33 -3.03
CA ILE A 70 3.58 4.03 -2.89
C ILE A 70 2.56 3.12 -2.22
N PHE A 71 2.18 2.04 -2.89
CA PHE A 71 1.17 1.11 -2.38
C PHE A 71 1.80 -0.13 -1.77
N ILE A 72 1.20 -0.64 -0.71
CA ILE A 72 1.66 -1.88 -0.08
C ILE A 72 0.46 -2.74 0.29
N CYS A 73 0.59 -4.06 0.07
CA CYS A 73 -0.40 -5.04 0.51
C CYS A 73 0.33 -6.21 1.17
N ARG A 74 -0.27 -7.40 1.23
CA ARG A 74 0.36 -8.54 1.90
C ARG A 74 1.58 -9.05 1.14
N SER A 75 1.45 -9.26 -0.17
CA SER A 75 2.51 -9.87 -0.98
C SER A 75 2.65 -9.26 -2.39
N GLY A 76 1.94 -8.17 -2.70
CA GLY A 76 2.13 -7.42 -3.94
C GLY A 76 0.96 -7.45 -4.93
N PHE A 77 0.01 -8.37 -4.80
CA PHE A 77 -1.08 -8.49 -5.80
C PHE A 77 -2.05 -7.30 -5.76
N ARG A 78 -2.62 -7.01 -4.58
CA ARG A 78 -3.59 -5.93 -4.44
C ARG A 78 -2.96 -4.56 -4.69
N SER A 79 -1.73 -4.36 -4.25
CA SER A 79 -1.01 -3.10 -4.45
C SER A 79 -0.74 -2.84 -5.93
N ASN A 80 -0.45 -3.89 -6.70
CA ASN A 80 -0.28 -3.76 -8.14
C ASN A 80 -1.60 -3.37 -8.83
N GLU A 81 -2.73 -3.94 -8.39
CA GLU A 81 -4.04 -3.60 -8.92
C GLU A 81 -4.43 -2.16 -8.58
N ALA A 82 -4.14 -1.73 -7.35
CA ALA A 82 -4.38 -0.35 -6.92
C ALA A 82 -3.55 0.64 -7.77
N LEU A 83 -2.29 0.31 -8.01
CA LEU A 83 -1.42 1.12 -8.84
C LEU A 83 -2.00 1.29 -10.25
N LYS A 84 -2.44 0.21 -10.86
CA LYS A 84 -3.04 0.25 -12.20
C LYS A 84 -4.30 1.11 -12.24
N CYS A 85 -5.11 1.04 -11.19
CA CYS A 85 -6.32 1.87 -11.06
C CYS A 85 -5.96 3.37 -11.09
N LEU A 86 -5.01 3.77 -10.28
CA LEU A 86 -4.60 5.19 -10.21
C LEU A 86 -3.88 5.62 -11.49
N GLN A 87 -3.11 4.74 -12.10
CA GLN A 87 -2.46 5.02 -13.38
C GLN A 87 -3.50 5.31 -14.46
N SER A 88 -4.57 4.53 -14.51
CA SER A 88 -5.68 4.74 -15.47
C SER A 88 -6.42 6.05 -15.22
N ASN A 89 -6.32 6.60 -14.02
CA ASN A 89 -6.97 7.86 -13.63
C ASN A 89 -6.01 9.06 -13.68
N GLY A 90 -4.85 8.91 -14.31
CA GLY A 90 -3.97 10.04 -14.60
C GLY A 90 -2.84 10.28 -13.62
N PHE A 91 -2.71 9.49 -12.57
CA PHE A 91 -1.55 9.60 -11.68
C PHE A 91 -0.28 9.15 -12.40
N THR A 92 0.81 9.88 -12.22
CA THR A 92 2.04 9.66 -12.98
C THR A 92 3.21 9.16 -12.16
N CYS A 93 3.17 9.26 -10.84
CA CYS A 93 4.30 8.91 -9.97
C CYS A 93 3.88 7.81 -9.00
N LEU A 94 3.81 6.58 -9.49
CA LEU A 94 3.27 5.44 -8.77
C LEU A 94 4.29 4.32 -8.66
N SER A 95 4.30 3.66 -7.50
CA SER A 95 5.07 2.43 -7.29
C SER A 95 4.38 1.59 -6.23
N HIS A 96 4.86 0.35 -6.04
CA HIS A 96 4.36 -0.48 -4.96
C HIS A 96 5.49 -1.33 -4.39
N VAL A 97 5.30 -1.80 -3.15
CA VAL A 97 6.24 -2.72 -2.52
C VAL A 97 5.94 -4.11 -3.05
N ALA A 98 6.76 -4.59 -3.99
CA ALA A 98 6.49 -5.82 -4.75
C ALA A 98 6.32 -7.05 -3.86
N SER A 99 7.08 -7.18 -2.79
CA SER A 99 6.96 -8.30 -1.85
C SER A 99 5.91 -8.06 -0.75
N GLY A 100 5.41 -6.83 -0.62
CA GLY A 100 4.37 -6.49 0.34
C GLY A 100 4.86 -6.40 1.77
N PHE A 101 3.91 -6.41 2.71
CA PHE A 101 4.20 -6.31 4.13
C PHE A 101 4.70 -7.62 4.72
N GLU A 102 4.06 -8.73 4.35
CA GLU A 102 4.37 -10.06 4.89
C GLU A 102 5.30 -10.88 4.00
N GLY A 103 5.42 -10.52 2.72
CA GLY A 103 6.31 -11.20 1.81
C GLY A 103 5.69 -12.41 1.12
N ASP A 104 6.54 -13.09 0.36
CA ASP A 104 6.15 -14.28 -0.41
C ASP A 104 6.15 -15.52 0.48
N LEU A 105 5.38 -16.54 0.06
CA LEU A 105 5.39 -17.83 0.73
C LEU A 105 6.73 -18.54 0.50
N ASP A 106 7.26 -19.16 1.54
CA ASP A 106 8.43 -20.02 1.41
C ASP A 106 8.00 -21.44 1.00
N GLU A 107 8.94 -22.37 0.94
CA GLU A 107 8.67 -23.75 0.53
C GLU A 107 7.73 -24.51 1.48
N ASN A 108 7.53 -23.99 2.69
CA ASN A 108 6.62 -24.55 3.68
C ASN A 108 5.30 -23.78 3.79
N ASP A 109 5.02 -22.91 2.82
CA ASP A 109 3.82 -22.06 2.78
C ASP A 109 3.76 -21.07 3.97
N HIS A 110 4.91 -20.57 4.39
CA HIS A 110 5.00 -19.54 5.44
C HIS A 110 5.47 -18.21 4.86
N ARG A 111 4.90 -17.11 5.35
CA ARG A 111 5.35 -15.77 5.00
C ARG A 111 6.29 -15.23 6.08
N GLY A 112 7.08 -14.22 5.73
CA GLY A 112 7.96 -13.54 6.66
C GLY A 112 9.37 -14.12 6.74
N ASN A 113 9.68 -15.11 5.94
CA ASN A 113 10.99 -15.76 5.95
C ASN A 113 11.89 -15.40 4.78
N LEU A 114 11.32 -14.91 3.68
CA LEU A 114 12.09 -14.63 2.46
C LEU A 114 12.26 -13.13 2.22
N ASN A 115 11.19 -12.38 2.34
CA ASN A 115 11.18 -10.96 2.03
C ASN A 115 9.95 -10.30 2.67
N GLY A 116 9.70 -9.03 2.33
CA GLY A 116 8.58 -8.26 2.81
C GLY A 116 9.04 -7.13 3.74
N TRP A 117 8.17 -6.15 3.94
CA TRP A 117 8.46 -4.95 4.72
C TRP A 117 9.01 -5.29 6.11
N ARG A 118 8.33 -6.19 6.83
CA ARG A 118 8.76 -6.60 8.19
C ARG A 118 10.08 -7.36 8.16
N HIS A 119 10.19 -8.34 7.25
CA HIS A 119 11.40 -9.16 7.11
C HIS A 119 12.62 -8.30 6.83
N ASP A 120 12.45 -7.29 5.98
CA ASP A 120 13.55 -6.44 5.54
C ASP A 120 13.90 -5.34 6.55
N GLY A 121 13.27 -5.34 7.70
CA GLY A 121 13.60 -4.42 8.79
C GLY A 121 13.05 -3.02 8.63
N MET A 122 12.05 -2.83 7.79
CA MET A 122 11.42 -1.51 7.63
C MET A 122 10.54 -1.19 8.84
N PRO A 123 10.35 0.10 9.18
CA PRO A 123 9.60 0.48 10.38
C PRO A 123 8.12 0.09 10.30
N TRP A 124 7.61 -0.58 11.35
CA TRP A 124 6.23 -1.01 11.44
C TRP A 124 5.76 -1.04 12.89
N SER A 125 4.44 -1.03 13.04
CA SER A 125 3.79 -1.07 14.35
C SER A 125 2.62 -2.05 14.32
N GLN A 126 2.05 -2.35 15.50
CA GLN A 126 0.96 -3.30 15.64
C GLN A 126 0.06 -2.87 16.79
N GLY A 127 -1.22 -3.11 16.64
CA GLY A 127 -2.22 -2.77 17.67
C GLY A 127 -3.07 -1.57 17.28
#